data_6a4e7b767c2eead40d50bf7b33340102
#
_entry.id   6a4e7b767c2eead40d50bf7b33340102
#
_cell.length_a   1.000
_cell.length_b   1.000
_cell.length_c   1.000
_cell.angle_alpha   90.00
_cell.angle_beta   90.00
_cell.angle_gamma   90.00
#
_symmetry.space_group_name_H-M   'P 1'
#
loop_
_entity.id
_entity.type
_entity.pdbx_description
1 polymer ?
#
loop_
_entity_poly.entity_id
_entity_poly.type
_entity_poly.pdbx_seq_one_letter_code
_entity_poly.pdbx_strand_id
1 'polypeptide(L)'
;MLTIRLARSGAKKRPFYHISVADSRMPRDGRFVERVGYYNPIASGQEVRLEVDVERIDYWISQGAQPSERVLNLLKQNTETPEQTEKRLAAKEAKRIKKLALKVAAKEAEAAPAEEAAPVEEAAEAPAEEAADAKEEEGEDKNS
;
A
#
# COMPACT_ATOMS: atom_id res chain seq x y z
N MET A 1 -25.24 -16.93 -14.71
CA MET A 1 -25.34 -15.47 -14.45
C MET A 1 -24.03 -14.84 -14.85
N LEU A 2 -24.07 -13.84 -15.74
CA LEU A 2 -22.86 -13.16 -16.18
C LEU A 2 -22.42 -12.08 -15.20
N THR A 3 -21.12 -11.99 -14.95
CA THR A 3 -20.50 -10.99 -14.07
C THR A 3 -19.34 -10.30 -14.78
N ILE A 4 -19.21 -8.99 -14.59
CA ILE A 4 -18.06 -8.22 -15.03
C ILE A 4 -17.09 -8.11 -13.86
N ARG A 5 -15.92 -8.71 -13.99
CA ARG A 5 -14.98 -8.83 -12.89
C ARG A 5 -13.53 -8.69 -13.32
N LEU A 6 -12.63 -8.52 -12.36
CA LEU A 6 -11.19 -8.48 -12.58
C LEU A 6 -10.62 -9.90 -12.57
N ALA A 7 -10.03 -10.33 -13.67
CA ALA A 7 -9.18 -11.51 -13.76
C ALA A 7 -7.73 -11.09 -13.54
N ARG A 8 -7.00 -11.80 -12.66
CA ARG A 8 -5.60 -11.48 -12.39
C ARG A 8 -4.69 -12.12 -13.41
N SER A 9 -3.75 -11.33 -13.89
CA SER A 9 -2.64 -11.73 -14.76
C SER A 9 -1.32 -11.16 -14.20
N GLY A 10 -0.22 -11.40 -14.89
CA GLY A 10 1.08 -10.87 -14.50
C GLY A 10 1.82 -11.73 -13.47
N ALA A 11 3.04 -11.31 -13.11
CA ALA A 11 3.95 -12.03 -12.24
C ALA A 11 3.57 -11.91 -10.75
N LYS A 12 4.25 -12.71 -9.89
CA LYS A 12 3.97 -12.80 -8.43
C LYS A 12 3.95 -11.44 -7.71
N LYS A 13 4.89 -10.54 -8.01
CA LYS A 13 4.98 -9.20 -7.39
C LYS A 13 4.56 -8.05 -8.32
N ARG A 14 4.13 -8.35 -9.57
CA ARG A 14 3.66 -7.39 -10.56
C ARG A 14 2.26 -7.77 -11.04
N PRO A 15 1.22 -7.51 -10.24
CA PRO A 15 -0.15 -7.83 -10.63
C PRO A 15 -0.61 -6.92 -11.78
N PHE A 16 -1.28 -7.54 -12.73
CA PHE A 16 -1.99 -6.90 -13.83
C PHE A 16 -3.39 -7.50 -13.87
N TYR A 17 -4.40 -6.72 -14.19
CA TYR A 17 -5.77 -7.19 -14.17
C TYR A 17 -6.44 -6.91 -15.50
N HIS A 18 -7.15 -7.92 -16.00
CA HIS A 18 -8.06 -7.77 -17.12
C HIS A 18 -9.48 -7.60 -16.60
N ILE A 19 -10.22 -6.66 -17.18
CA ILE A 19 -11.65 -6.55 -16.94
C ILE A 19 -12.32 -7.48 -17.94
N SER A 20 -13.01 -8.49 -17.43
CA SER A 20 -13.60 -9.54 -18.25
C SER A 20 -15.04 -9.84 -17.83
N VAL A 21 -15.84 -10.19 -18.82
CA VAL A 21 -17.20 -10.70 -18.66
C VAL A 21 -17.10 -12.22 -18.60
N ALA A 22 -17.55 -12.80 -17.51
CA ALA A 22 -17.49 -14.25 -17.30
C ALA A 22 -18.73 -14.77 -16.55
N ASP A 23 -18.99 -16.07 -16.66
CA ASP A 23 -20.01 -16.71 -15.81
C ASP A 23 -19.53 -16.70 -14.33
N SER A 24 -20.45 -16.40 -13.42
CA SER A 24 -20.20 -16.38 -11.98
C SER A 24 -19.69 -17.71 -11.41
N ARG A 25 -20.02 -18.83 -12.06
CA ARG A 25 -19.60 -20.19 -11.69
C ARG A 25 -18.14 -20.47 -12.06
N MET A 26 -17.57 -19.75 -13.01
CA MET A 26 -16.20 -19.95 -13.47
C MET A 26 -15.18 -19.38 -12.50
N PRO A 27 -13.99 -20.00 -12.36
CA PRO A 27 -12.92 -19.47 -11.53
C PRO A 27 -12.50 -18.08 -12.02
N ARG A 28 -11.95 -17.26 -11.12
CA ARG A 28 -11.60 -15.86 -11.40
C ARG A 28 -10.76 -15.66 -12.65
N ASP A 29 -9.74 -16.48 -12.84
CA ASP A 29 -8.76 -16.39 -13.92
C ASP A 29 -9.01 -17.42 -15.02
N GLY A 30 -10.17 -18.08 -14.99
CA GLY A 30 -10.58 -19.11 -15.94
C GLY A 30 -11.19 -18.55 -17.23
N ARG A 31 -12.02 -19.39 -17.87
CA ARG A 31 -12.69 -19.03 -19.12
C ARG A 31 -13.57 -17.81 -18.93
N PHE A 32 -13.47 -16.88 -19.86
CA PHE A 32 -14.29 -15.67 -19.96
C PHE A 32 -14.99 -15.60 -21.32
N VAL A 33 -16.02 -14.78 -21.42
CA VAL A 33 -16.78 -14.54 -22.64
C VAL A 33 -16.09 -13.47 -23.48
N GLU A 34 -15.80 -12.31 -22.86
CA GLU A 34 -15.18 -11.18 -23.51
C GLU A 34 -14.28 -10.42 -22.54
N ARG A 35 -13.22 -9.80 -23.07
CA ARG A 35 -12.36 -8.87 -22.34
C ARG A 35 -12.73 -7.45 -22.79
N VAL A 36 -13.12 -6.63 -21.83
CA VAL A 36 -13.59 -5.25 -22.04
C VAL A 36 -12.62 -4.18 -21.55
N GLY A 37 -11.43 -4.59 -21.10
CA GLY A 37 -10.40 -3.64 -20.70
C GLY A 37 -9.33 -4.25 -19.82
N TYR A 38 -8.45 -3.38 -19.30
CA TYR A 38 -7.43 -3.78 -18.32
C TYR A 38 -7.18 -2.68 -17.27
N TYR A 39 -6.61 -3.11 -16.15
CA TYR A 39 -6.22 -2.27 -15.05
C TYR A 39 -4.81 -2.65 -14.56
N ASN A 40 -3.89 -1.68 -14.63
CA ASN A 40 -2.53 -1.81 -14.11
C ASN A 40 -2.38 -0.99 -12.81
N PRO A 41 -2.36 -1.61 -11.61
CA PRO A 41 -2.24 -0.88 -10.35
C PRO A 41 -0.85 -0.29 -10.12
N ILE A 42 0.18 -0.80 -10.82
CA ILE A 42 1.60 -0.44 -10.64
C ILE A 42 2.06 0.53 -11.74
N ALA A 43 1.17 0.92 -12.64
CA ALA A 43 1.51 1.85 -13.72
C ALA A 43 2.24 3.08 -13.18
N SER A 44 3.38 3.40 -13.76
CA SER A 44 4.22 4.54 -13.42
C SER A 44 4.61 5.32 -14.67
N GLY A 45 4.81 6.61 -14.52
CA GLY A 45 5.17 7.50 -15.62
C GLY A 45 4.06 7.60 -16.66
N GLN A 46 4.37 7.32 -17.91
CA GLN A 46 3.46 7.43 -19.04
C GLN A 46 2.60 6.17 -19.31
N GLU A 47 2.73 5.13 -18.48
CA GLU A 47 1.93 3.92 -18.66
C GLU A 47 0.44 4.18 -18.39
N VAL A 48 -0.41 3.68 -19.27
CA VAL A 48 -1.87 3.74 -19.09
C VAL A 48 -2.27 2.83 -17.93
N ARG A 49 -2.82 3.44 -16.89
CA ARG A 49 -3.24 2.72 -15.68
C ARG A 49 -4.55 1.97 -15.85
N LEU A 50 -5.47 2.53 -16.61
CA LEU A 50 -6.81 2.00 -16.80
C LEU A 50 -7.24 2.26 -18.23
N GLU A 51 -7.57 1.20 -18.95
CA GLU A 51 -8.20 1.25 -20.24
C GLU A 51 -9.47 0.42 -20.20
N VAL A 52 -10.59 1.02 -20.57
CA VAL A 52 -11.91 0.39 -20.46
C VAL A 52 -12.75 0.79 -21.66
N ASP A 53 -13.31 -0.20 -22.31
CA ASP A 53 -14.34 -0.02 -23.32
C ASP A 53 -15.71 0.12 -22.63
N VAL A 54 -16.12 1.38 -22.46
CA VAL A 54 -17.37 1.71 -21.77
C VAL A 54 -18.58 1.22 -22.55
N GLU A 55 -18.57 1.34 -23.89
CA GLU A 55 -19.69 0.92 -24.74
C GLU A 55 -19.97 -0.58 -24.62
N ARG A 56 -18.90 -1.39 -24.56
CA ARG A 56 -19.02 -2.82 -24.39
C ARG A 56 -19.50 -3.20 -22.98
N ILE A 57 -19.09 -2.44 -21.97
CA ILE A 57 -19.58 -2.66 -20.60
C ILE A 57 -21.06 -2.35 -20.50
N ASP A 58 -21.52 -1.24 -21.05
CA ASP A 58 -22.95 -0.84 -21.06
C ASP A 58 -23.80 -1.85 -21.83
N TYR A 59 -23.29 -2.36 -22.97
CA TYR A 59 -23.92 -3.45 -23.68
C TYR A 59 -24.12 -4.67 -22.78
N TRP A 60 -23.09 -5.13 -22.07
CA TRP A 60 -23.19 -6.30 -21.21
C TRP A 60 -24.09 -6.07 -19.99
N ILE A 61 -24.11 -4.86 -19.44
CA ILE A 61 -25.04 -4.49 -18.37
C ILE A 61 -26.47 -4.58 -18.87
N SER A 62 -26.76 -4.10 -20.10
CA SER A 62 -28.09 -4.21 -20.71
C SER A 62 -28.51 -5.66 -20.97
N GLN A 63 -27.54 -6.57 -21.19
CA GLN A 63 -27.77 -8.01 -21.28
C GLN A 63 -27.90 -8.70 -19.90
N GLY A 64 -27.88 -7.92 -18.81
CA GLY A 64 -28.05 -8.43 -17.45
C GLY A 64 -26.75 -8.91 -16.76
N ALA A 65 -25.57 -8.55 -17.27
CA ALA A 65 -24.33 -8.82 -16.57
C ALA A 65 -24.17 -7.90 -15.36
N GLN A 66 -23.77 -8.46 -14.23
CA GLN A 66 -23.57 -7.70 -12.98
C GLN A 66 -22.10 -7.28 -12.82
N PRO A 67 -21.81 -5.98 -12.79
CA PRO A 67 -20.47 -5.50 -12.51
C PRO A 67 -20.13 -5.66 -11.02
N SER A 68 -18.92 -6.13 -10.71
CA SER A 68 -18.42 -6.18 -9.35
C SER A 68 -18.16 -4.77 -8.82
N GLU A 69 -18.24 -4.57 -7.49
CA GLU A 69 -17.99 -3.27 -6.84
C GLU A 69 -16.65 -2.64 -7.26
N ARG A 70 -15.63 -3.46 -7.45
CA ARG A 70 -14.31 -2.96 -7.88
C ARG A 70 -14.35 -2.41 -9.31
N VAL A 71 -15.06 -3.06 -10.21
CA VAL A 71 -15.26 -2.58 -11.59
C VAL A 71 -16.04 -1.27 -11.59
N LEU A 72 -17.12 -1.17 -10.82
CA LEU A 72 -17.87 0.08 -10.66
C LEU A 72 -17.00 1.24 -10.19
N ASN A 73 -16.11 0.98 -9.22
CA ASN A 73 -15.17 1.99 -8.74
C ASN A 73 -14.14 2.41 -9.79
N LEU A 74 -13.70 1.48 -10.65
CA LEU A 74 -12.80 1.79 -11.75
C LEU A 74 -13.50 2.59 -12.86
N LEU A 75 -14.74 2.26 -13.19
CA LEU A 75 -15.55 3.03 -14.15
C LEU A 75 -15.75 4.47 -13.66
N LYS A 76 -16.09 4.67 -12.41
CA LYS A 76 -16.17 6.01 -11.80
C LYS A 76 -14.84 6.76 -11.94
N GLN A 77 -13.70 6.08 -11.71
CA GLN A 77 -12.38 6.70 -11.87
C GLN A 77 -12.07 7.08 -13.32
N ASN A 78 -12.55 6.30 -14.28
CA ASN A 78 -12.37 6.59 -15.71
C ASN A 78 -13.19 7.80 -16.17
N THR A 79 -14.36 8.03 -15.57
CA THR A 79 -15.24 9.17 -15.89
C THR A 79 -14.92 10.42 -15.07
N GLU A 80 -14.11 10.31 -13.98
CA GLU A 80 -13.70 11.45 -13.17
C GLU A 80 -12.78 12.39 -13.96
N THR A 81 -13.06 13.70 -13.90
CA THR A 81 -12.17 14.73 -14.46
C THR A 81 -10.85 14.79 -13.66
N PRO A 82 -9.74 15.29 -14.25
CA PRO A 82 -8.45 15.39 -13.56
C PRO A 82 -8.55 16.16 -12.23
N GLU A 83 -9.35 17.22 -12.17
CA GLU A 83 -9.59 17.98 -10.93
C GLU A 83 -10.27 17.17 -9.82
N GLN A 84 -11.20 16.28 -10.20
CA GLN A 84 -11.87 15.40 -9.25
C GLN A 84 -10.92 14.32 -8.73
N THR A 85 -10.04 13.81 -9.59
CA THR A 85 -9.02 12.83 -9.19
C THR A 85 -8.03 13.43 -8.21
N GLU A 86 -7.58 14.68 -8.41
CA GLU A 86 -6.70 15.39 -7.50
C GLU A 86 -7.35 15.62 -6.14
N LYS A 87 -8.60 16.12 -6.10
CA LYS A 87 -9.37 16.29 -4.86
C LYS A 87 -9.53 14.98 -4.10
N ARG A 88 -9.79 13.88 -4.80
CA ARG A 88 -9.91 12.55 -4.20
C ARG A 88 -8.59 12.04 -3.65
N LEU A 89 -7.48 12.25 -4.35
CA LEU A 89 -6.13 11.89 -3.91
C LEU A 89 -5.74 12.70 -2.67
N ALA A 90 -5.93 14.02 -2.69
CA ALA A 90 -5.67 14.90 -1.56
C ALA A 90 -6.51 14.50 -0.32
N ALA A 91 -7.79 14.19 -0.50
CA ALA A 91 -8.65 13.72 0.59
C ALA A 91 -8.20 12.36 1.16
N LYS A 92 -7.68 11.47 0.30
CA LYS A 92 -7.14 10.17 0.71
C LYS A 92 -5.84 10.32 1.49
N GLU A 93 -4.96 11.22 1.06
CA GLU A 93 -3.71 11.55 1.76
C GLU A 93 -3.98 12.21 3.11
N ALA A 94 -4.89 13.17 3.17
CA ALA A 94 -5.30 13.79 4.43
C ALA A 94 -5.84 12.76 5.44
N LYS A 95 -6.67 11.80 4.98
CA LYS A 95 -7.15 10.70 5.82
C LYS A 95 -6.01 9.76 6.27
N ARG A 96 -5.02 9.53 5.40
CA ARG A 96 -3.84 8.70 5.73
C ARG A 96 -2.97 9.38 6.79
N ILE A 97 -2.72 10.69 6.63
CA ILE A 97 -1.95 11.50 7.59
C ILE A 97 -2.68 11.52 8.94
N LYS A 98 -4.00 11.78 8.95
CA LYS A 98 -4.81 11.76 10.17
C LYS A 98 -4.78 10.40 10.88
N LYS A 99 -4.84 9.31 10.13
CA LYS A 99 -4.74 7.94 10.66
C LYS A 99 -3.36 7.65 11.24
N LEU A 100 -2.28 8.15 10.60
CA LEU A 100 -0.92 8.02 11.11
C LEU A 100 -0.72 8.85 12.39
N ALA A 101 -1.19 10.08 12.43
CA ALA A 101 -1.14 10.93 13.62
C ALA A 101 -1.88 10.31 14.81
N LEU A 102 -3.08 9.76 14.59
CA LEU A 102 -3.82 9.01 15.62
C LEU A 102 -3.05 7.77 16.12
N LYS A 103 -2.35 7.09 15.22
CA LYS A 103 -1.58 5.89 15.57
C LYS A 103 -0.31 6.24 16.36
N VAL A 104 0.32 7.37 16.03
CA VAL A 104 1.47 7.89 16.78
C VAL A 104 1.03 8.36 18.16
N ALA A 105 -0.03 9.14 18.26
CA ALA A 105 -0.59 9.59 19.53
C ALA A 105 -1.03 8.42 20.45
N ALA A 106 -1.63 7.36 19.88
CA ALA A 106 -1.98 6.16 20.62
C ALA A 106 -0.73 5.40 21.13
N LYS A 107 0.35 5.38 20.34
CA LYS A 107 1.62 4.76 20.73
C LYS A 107 2.36 5.57 21.80
N GLU A 108 2.29 6.90 21.75
CA GLU A 108 2.84 7.78 22.80
C GLU A 108 2.06 7.68 24.11
N ALA A 109 0.74 7.53 24.04
CA ALA A 109 -0.10 7.31 25.21
C ALA A 109 0.13 5.93 25.86
N GLU A 110 0.53 4.92 25.10
CA GLU A 110 0.87 3.58 25.60
C GLU A 110 2.32 3.52 26.14
N ALA A 111 3.20 4.45 25.72
CA ALA A 111 4.59 4.54 26.18
C ALA A 111 4.78 5.42 27.42
N ALA A 112 3.75 6.05 27.95
CA ALA A 112 3.80 6.99 29.06
C ALA A 112 3.30 6.52 30.44
N PRO A 113 3.48 5.24 30.86
CA PRO A 113 3.47 4.94 32.28
C PRO A 113 4.63 4.01 32.69
N ALA A 114 5.86 4.46 32.65
CA ALA A 114 6.97 3.74 33.29
C ALA A 114 8.16 4.65 33.67
N GLU A 115 7.87 5.90 34.12
CA GLU A 115 8.93 6.74 34.68
C GLU A 115 8.40 7.58 35.84
N GLU A 116 7.88 6.90 36.88
CA GLU A 116 7.71 7.49 38.21
C GLU A 116 7.58 6.40 39.26
N ALA A 117 8.72 5.80 39.61
CA ALA A 117 8.93 5.17 40.92
C ALA A 117 10.37 4.68 41.06
N ALA A 118 11.27 5.53 41.51
CA ALA A 118 12.42 5.10 42.33
C ALA A 118 12.78 6.22 43.31
N PRO A 119 12.65 6.00 44.60
CA PRO A 119 13.04 6.98 45.59
C PRO A 119 14.56 6.97 45.82
N VAL A 120 15.02 8.14 46.14
CA VAL A 120 16.35 8.55 46.61
C VAL A 120 16.68 7.86 47.95
N GLU A 121 17.87 7.28 48.11
CA GLU A 121 18.64 7.20 49.35
C GLU A 121 20.11 7.04 48.95
N GLU A 122 20.86 8.04 49.08
CA GLU A 122 21.78 8.61 50.07
C GLU A 122 22.96 7.68 50.44
N ALA A 123 24.09 8.33 50.32
CA ALA A 123 25.31 8.26 51.13
C ALA A 123 26.56 7.56 50.55
N ALA A 124 27.48 8.44 50.25
CA ALA A 124 28.87 8.50 50.74
C ALA A 124 29.86 7.43 50.22
N GLU A 125 30.86 7.84 49.59
CA GLU A 125 32.25 8.06 49.99
C GLU A 125 33.22 7.78 48.85
N ALA A 126 33.94 8.79 48.46
CA ALA A 126 35.18 8.72 47.69
C ALA A 126 36.33 8.33 48.64
N PRO A 127 37.62 8.18 48.28
CA PRO A 127 38.30 8.44 47.01
C PRO A 127 39.42 7.44 46.64
N ALA A 128 40.21 7.86 45.65
CA ALA A 128 41.63 7.58 45.37
C ALA A 128 41.97 6.39 44.46
N GLU A 129 42.59 6.70 43.47
CA GLU A 129 43.97 6.83 42.95
C GLU A 129 44.33 5.65 42.04
N GLU A 130 44.82 5.91 40.99
CA GLU A 130 46.06 6.18 40.30
C GLU A 130 46.32 5.24 39.10
N ALA A 131 46.59 5.89 38.03
CA ALA A 131 47.77 5.80 37.17
C ALA A 131 47.93 4.67 36.13
N ALA A 132 48.14 5.20 34.94
CA ALA A 132 49.16 4.82 33.95
C ALA A 132 49.05 3.42 33.31
N ASP A 133 49.24 3.26 32.09
CA ASP A 133 50.21 3.70 31.12
C ASP A 133 50.02 2.99 29.78
N ALA A 134 50.10 3.77 28.75
CA ALA A 134 50.74 3.63 27.47
C ALA A 134 50.86 2.28 26.71
N LYS A 135 50.75 2.47 25.45
CA LYS A 135 51.48 2.00 24.27
C LYS A 135 50.69 1.10 23.34
N GLU A 136 50.43 1.66 22.13
CA GLU A 136 51.18 1.56 20.86
C GLU A 136 51.42 0.10 20.44
N GLU A 137 51.09 -0.32 19.32
CA GLU A 137 51.54 -0.08 17.92
C GLU A 137 50.75 -1.02 16.97
N GLU A 138 50.32 -0.49 15.86
CA GLU A 138 50.80 -0.70 14.45
C GLU A 138 50.85 -2.14 13.95
N GLY A 139 50.39 -2.20 12.74
CA GLY A 139 50.79 -3.22 11.76
C GLY A 139 49.60 -3.70 10.93
N GLU A 140 49.24 -3.06 9.88
CA GLU A 140 49.71 -3.23 8.46
C GLU A 140 49.62 -4.64 7.93
N ASP A 141 48.89 -4.66 6.87
CA ASP A 141 49.21 -5.25 5.57
C ASP A 141 48.65 -6.61 5.14
N LYS A 142 48.04 -6.46 4.00
CA LYS A 142 48.12 -7.25 2.76
C LYS A 142 47.32 -8.57 2.62
N ASN A 143 46.48 -8.43 1.65
CA ASN A 143 46.56 -9.10 0.33
C ASN A 143 46.19 -10.59 0.23
N SER A 144 45.13 -10.87 -0.36
CA SER A 144 44.96 -11.59 -1.65
C SER A 144 43.50 -11.73 -2.00
#